data_87c809b230738badcb5c084db6967d60
#
_entry.id   87c809b230738badcb5c084db6967d60
#
_cell.length_a   1.000
_cell.length_b   1.000
_cell.length_c   1.000
_cell.angle_alpha   90.00
_cell.angle_beta   90.00
_cell.angle_gamma   90.00
#
_symmetry.space_group_name_H-M   'P 1'
#
loop_
_entity.id
_entity.type
_entity.pdbx_description
1 polymer ?
#
loop_
_entity_poly.entity_id
_entity_poly.type
_entity_poly.pdbx_seq_one_letter_code
_entity_poly.pdbx_strand_id
1 'polypeptide(L)'
;MARERVFYESQEDVTVCGILQEGSVWVDKVDTVKIEHGKPGSFMDASLKYKKKVFKRTLRVGYAICHEDDKPDEAFGKELAKKRAFKNPLGVIETNNITMLQPEDVQALLESKAKYIRMNLGKFIKKNR
;
A
#
# COMPACT_ATOMS: atom_id res chain seq x y z
N MET A 1 5.28 16.29 -2.77
CA MET A 1 4.30 16.06 -3.84
C MET A 1 3.98 14.59 -3.94
N ALA A 2 2.70 14.24 -3.92
CA ALA A 2 2.29 12.85 -4.01
C ALA A 2 2.38 12.35 -5.46
N ARG A 3 2.90 11.15 -5.64
CA ARG A 3 3.02 10.50 -6.93
C ARG A 3 2.19 9.21 -6.91
N GLU A 4 1.44 8.95 -7.96
CA GLU A 4 0.58 7.78 -8.05
C GLU A 4 0.89 6.99 -9.32
N ARG A 5 0.98 5.67 -9.17
CA ARG A 5 1.12 4.74 -10.27
C ARG A 5 0.09 3.64 -10.13
N VAL A 6 -0.46 3.19 -11.24
CA VAL A 6 -1.48 2.15 -11.26
C VAL A 6 -0.94 0.94 -12.01
N PHE A 7 -1.07 -0.23 -11.41
CA PHE A 7 -0.63 -1.51 -11.98
C PHE A 7 -1.82 -2.45 -12.07
N TYR A 8 -1.84 -3.29 -13.09
CA TYR A 8 -2.89 -4.29 -13.28
C TYR A 8 -2.30 -5.65 -13.59
N GLU A 9 -2.96 -6.69 -13.10
CA GLU A 9 -2.70 -8.07 -13.46
C GLU A 9 -4.01 -8.77 -13.72
N SER A 10 -4.15 -9.38 -14.88
CA SER A 10 -5.35 -10.14 -15.26
C SER A 10 -4.97 -11.60 -15.47
N GLN A 11 -5.65 -12.50 -14.78
CA GLN A 11 -5.49 -13.95 -14.92
C GLN A 11 -6.88 -14.57 -15.01
N GLU A 12 -7.22 -15.09 -16.18
CA GLU A 12 -8.56 -15.66 -16.44
C GLU A 12 -9.66 -14.65 -16.10
N ASP A 13 -10.51 -14.96 -15.13
CA ASP A 13 -11.65 -14.12 -14.73
C ASP A 13 -11.32 -13.12 -13.64
N VAL A 14 -10.06 -13.05 -13.21
CA VAL A 14 -9.63 -12.21 -12.09
C VAL A 14 -8.78 -11.07 -12.59
N THR A 15 -9.13 -9.85 -12.19
CA THR A 15 -8.31 -8.66 -12.43
C THR A 15 -7.93 -8.06 -11.08
N VAL A 16 -6.64 -7.83 -10.88
CA VAL A 16 -6.11 -7.22 -9.66
C VAL A 16 -5.49 -5.87 -10.02
N CYS A 17 -5.80 -4.87 -9.23
CA CYS A 17 -5.25 -3.52 -9.38
C CYS A 17 -4.40 -3.17 -8.18
N GLY A 18 -3.19 -2.68 -8.43
CA GLY A 18 -2.34 -2.12 -7.39
C GLY A 18 -2.17 -0.62 -7.61
N ILE A 19 -2.46 0.18 -6.60
CA ILE A 19 -2.28 1.62 -6.67
C ILE A 19 -1.15 1.97 -5.71
N LEU A 20 -0.02 2.36 -6.29
CA LEU A 20 1.17 2.75 -5.55
C LEU A 20 1.21 4.26 -5.42
N GLN A 21 1.13 4.73 -4.18
CA GLN A 21 1.19 6.15 -3.87
C GLN A 21 2.48 6.46 -3.12
N GLU A 22 3.20 7.46 -3.58
CA GLU A 22 4.45 7.89 -2.99
C GLU A 22 4.34 9.36 -2.59
N GLY A 23 4.92 9.69 -1.44
CA GLY A 23 4.94 11.06 -0.98
C GLY A 23 5.76 11.22 0.27
N SER A 24 5.75 12.42 0.81
CA SER A 24 6.40 12.73 2.07
C SER A 24 5.38 13.29 3.04
N VAL A 25 5.51 12.89 4.29
CA VAL A 25 4.63 13.38 5.37
C VAL A 25 5.50 13.94 6.50
N TRP A 26 4.99 14.94 7.19
CA TRP A 26 5.63 15.46 8.40
C TRP A 26 5.16 14.62 9.58
N VAL A 27 6.10 14.15 10.38
CA VAL A 27 5.80 13.38 11.60
C VAL A 27 6.43 14.09 12.79
N ASP A 28 5.76 14.01 13.92
CA ASP A 28 6.29 14.54 15.18
C ASP A 28 7.29 13.52 15.75
N LYS A 29 8.46 14.03 16.13
CA LYS A 29 9.50 13.22 16.74
C LYS A 29 9.88 13.81 18.09
N VAL A 30 10.27 12.93 19.01
CA VAL A 30 10.77 13.33 20.33
C VAL A 30 12.05 12.55 20.57
N ASP A 31 13.14 13.28 20.74
CA ASP A 31 14.42 12.70 21.09
C ASP A 31 14.80 13.15 22.50
N THR A 32 15.43 12.24 23.24
CA THR A 32 16.01 12.58 24.54
C THR A 32 17.46 12.91 24.35
N VAL A 33 17.84 14.09 24.75
CA VAL A 33 19.22 14.58 24.67
C VAL A 33 19.75 14.85 26.07
N LYS A 34 21.04 14.67 26.26
CA LYS A 34 21.70 14.99 27.52
C LYS A 34 22.36 16.36 27.41
N ILE A 35 22.02 17.22 28.35
CA ILE A 35 22.53 18.58 28.40
C ILE A 35 23.39 18.71 29.64
N GLU A 36 24.62 19.19 29.47
CA GLU A 36 25.50 19.47 30.60
C GLU A 36 24.95 20.66 31.39
N HIS A 37 24.75 20.45 32.69
CA HIS A 37 24.10 21.43 33.54
C HIS A 37 24.90 21.64 34.80
N GLY A 38 25.29 22.89 35.06
CA GLY A 38 26.03 23.26 36.27
C GLY A 38 27.48 22.79 36.21
N LYS A 39 27.86 21.82 37.06
CA LYS A 39 29.23 21.30 37.15
C LYS A 39 29.60 20.48 35.93
N PRO A 40 30.90 20.55 35.47
CA PRO A 40 31.37 19.65 34.41
C PRO A 40 31.11 18.18 34.76
N GLY A 41 30.58 17.41 33.79
CA GLY A 41 30.23 16.02 33.98
C GLY A 41 28.86 15.75 34.54
N SER A 42 28.11 16.79 34.88
CA SER A 42 26.72 16.68 35.34
C SER A 42 25.80 16.94 34.17
N PHE A 43 24.93 15.96 33.87
CA PHE A 43 24.01 16.00 32.75
C PHE A 43 22.57 15.87 33.22
N MET A 44 21.67 16.54 32.52
CA MET A 44 20.25 16.34 32.70
C MET A 44 19.64 15.91 31.37
N ASP A 45 18.62 15.11 31.44
CA ASP A 45 17.89 14.68 30.24
C ASP A 45 16.89 15.74 29.86
N ALA A 46 16.84 16.04 28.58
CA ALA A 46 15.86 16.98 28.03
C ALA A 46 15.20 16.34 26.81
N SER A 47 13.94 16.62 26.65
CA SER A 47 13.19 16.14 25.48
C SER A 47 13.21 17.22 24.42
N LEU A 48 13.63 16.83 23.21
CA LEU A 48 13.63 17.71 22.04
C LEU A 48 12.49 17.28 21.13
N LYS A 49 11.52 18.16 20.97
CA LYS A 49 10.38 17.93 20.07
C LYS A 49 10.64 18.63 18.75
N TYR A 50 10.47 17.90 17.67
CA TYR A 50 10.67 18.46 16.33
C TYR A 50 9.82 17.72 15.32
N LYS A 51 9.68 18.32 14.12
CA LYS A 51 9.00 17.68 13.00
C LYS A 51 10.03 17.20 12.00
N LYS A 52 9.83 15.98 11.52
CA LYS A 52 10.71 15.38 10.51
C LYS A 52 9.89 15.01 9.29
N LYS A 53 10.42 15.30 8.12
CA LYS A 53 9.82 14.90 6.85
C LYS A 53 10.23 13.47 6.56
N VAL A 54 9.26 12.57 6.40
CA VAL A 54 9.50 11.16 6.19
C VAL A 54 8.86 10.74 4.87
N PHE A 55 9.62 10.01 4.06
CA PHE A 55 9.11 9.40 2.84
C PHE A 55 8.12 8.30 3.21
N LYS A 56 7.01 8.25 2.47
CA LYS A 56 5.97 7.24 2.68
C LYS A 56 5.53 6.68 1.35
N ARG A 57 5.43 5.37 1.28
CA ARG A 57 4.94 4.65 0.11
C ARG A 57 3.83 3.72 0.55
N THR A 58 2.69 3.78 -0.16
CA THR A 58 1.50 3.01 0.17
C THR A 58 1.04 2.27 -1.08
N LEU A 59 0.84 0.97 -0.96
CA LEU A 59 0.25 0.14 -2.02
C LEU A 59 -1.14 -0.29 -1.59
N ARG A 60 -2.14 0.06 -2.39
CA ARG A 60 -3.52 -0.39 -2.21
C ARG A 60 -3.84 -1.42 -3.28
N VAL A 61 -4.42 -2.53 -2.87
CA VAL A 61 -4.74 -3.64 -3.79
C VAL A 61 -6.24 -3.84 -3.81
N GLY A 62 -6.81 -3.81 -5.01
CA GLY A 62 -8.21 -4.11 -5.24
C GLY A 62 -8.33 -5.21 -6.29
N TYR A 63 -9.50 -5.83 -6.37
CA TYR A 63 -9.71 -6.90 -7.33
C TYR A 63 -11.14 -6.91 -7.84
N ALA A 64 -11.33 -7.50 -9.02
CA ALA A 64 -12.63 -7.78 -9.60
C ALA A 64 -12.63 -9.18 -10.17
N ILE A 65 -13.76 -9.86 -10.05
CA ILE A 65 -13.95 -11.21 -10.58
C ILE A 65 -15.08 -11.15 -11.61
N CYS A 66 -14.80 -11.62 -12.83
CA CYS A 66 -15.82 -11.73 -13.87
C CYS A 66 -16.74 -12.90 -13.54
N HIS A 67 -18.04 -12.66 -13.59
CA HIS A 67 -19.02 -13.73 -13.38
C HIS A 67 -19.02 -14.70 -14.58
N GLU A 68 -19.30 -15.99 -14.33
CA GLU A 68 -19.33 -17.01 -15.38
C GLU A 68 -20.27 -16.66 -16.52
N ASP A 69 -21.40 -16.02 -16.19
CA ASP A 69 -22.44 -15.66 -17.15
C ASP A 69 -22.15 -14.36 -17.89
N ASP A 70 -21.12 -13.63 -17.48
CA ASP A 70 -20.78 -12.35 -18.08
C ASP A 70 -19.69 -12.55 -19.13
N LYS A 71 -19.76 -11.76 -20.19
CA LYS A 71 -18.66 -11.71 -21.15
C LYS A 71 -17.47 -11.03 -20.48
N PRO A 72 -16.26 -11.60 -20.60
CA PRO A 72 -15.08 -10.94 -20.07
C PRO A 72 -14.91 -9.56 -20.68
N ASP A 73 -14.91 -8.53 -19.84
CA ASP A 73 -14.64 -7.16 -20.22
C ASP A 73 -13.45 -6.68 -19.38
N GLU A 74 -12.29 -6.67 -20.00
CA GLU A 74 -11.06 -6.30 -19.33
C GLU A 74 -11.09 -4.86 -18.83
N ALA A 75 -11.64 -3.95 -19.63
CA ALA A 75 -11.73 -2.53 -19.26
C ALA A 75 -12.63 -2.34 -18.03
N PHE A 76 -13.77 -3.01 -18.00
CA PHE A 76 -14.69 -2.96 -16.86
C PHE A 76 -14.06 -3.57 -15.61
N GLY A 77 -13.37 -4.70 -15.76
CA GLY A 77 -12.68 -5.37 -14.66
C GLY A 77 -11.59 -4.49 -14.05
N LYS A 78 -10.81 -3.82 -14.88
CA LYS A 78 -9.76 -2.89 -14.43
C LYS A 78 -10.36 -1.70 -13.68
N GLU A 79 -11.41 -1.10 -14.21
CA GLU A 79 -12.08 0.03 -13.57
C GLU A 79 -12.64 -0.36 -12.22
N LEU A 80 -13.31 -1.50 -12.13
CA LEU A 80 -13.89 -1.99 -10.89
C LEU A 80 -12.82 -2.34 -9.85
N ALA A 81 -11.75 -3.00 -10.27
CA ALA A 81 -10.63 -3.34 -9.38
C ALA A 81 -9.98 -2.08 -8.82
N LYS A 82 -9.78 -1.06 -9.66
CA LYS A 82 -9.23 0.23 -9.23
C LYS A 82 -10.13 0.90 -8.20
N LYS A 83 -11.44 0.93 -8.45
CA LYS A 83 -12.42 1.50 -7.54
C LYS A 83 -12.40 0.80 -6.18
N ARG A 84 -12.32 -0.53 -6.19
CA ARG A 84 -12.27 -1.32 -4.96
C ARG A 84 -10.96 -1.14 -4.19
N ALA A 85 -9.87 -0.86 -4.89
CA ALA A 85 -8.59 -0.57 -4.23
C ALA A 85 -8.68 0.66 -3.31
N PHE A 86 -9.55 1.61 -3.65
CA PHE A 86 -9.79 2.78 -2.80
C PHE A 86 -10.86 2.54 -1.75
N LYS A 87 -11.97 1.92 -2.12
CA LYS A 87 -13.13 1.77 -1.21
C LYS A 87 -13.07 0.54 -0.32
N ASN A 88 -12.73 -0.61 -0.89
CA ASN A 88 -12.69 -1.88 -0.17
C ASN A 88 -11.43 -2.65 -0.53
N PRO A 89 -10.25 -2.15 -0.15
CA PRO A 89 -9.01 -2.80 -0.55
C PRO A 89 -8.90 -4.21 0.05
N LEU A 90 -8.39 -5.13 -0.76
CA LEU A 90 -8.00 -6.46 -0.31
C LEU A 90 -6.86 -6.37 0.71
N GLY A 91 -5.97 -5.40 0.49
CA GLY A 91 -4.86 -5.15 1.40
C GLY A 91 -4.28 -3.77 1.15
N VAL A 92 -3.70 -3.21 2.20
CA VAL A 92 -2.96 -1.95 2.14
C VAL A 92 -1.61 -2.18 2.80
N ILE A 93 -0.55 -1.89 2.07
CA ILE A 93 0.82 -2.03 2.57
C ILE A 93 1.45 -0.65 2.61
N GLU A 94 2.00 -0.28 3.77
CA GLU A 94 2.68 0.99 3.95
C GLU A 94 4.13 0.75 4.35
N THR A 95 5.02 1.56 3.79
CA THR A 95 6.44 1.52 4.16
C THR A 95 7.05 2.91 4.02
N ASN A 96 8.04 3.19 4.87
CA ASN A 96 8.88 4.36 4.73
C ASN A 96 10.25 4.03 4.13
N ASN A 97 10.44 2.78 3.72
CA ASN A 97 11.70 2.31 3.13
C ASN A 97 11.64 2.45 1.61
N ILE A 98 12.49 3.30 1.06
CA ILE A 98 12.55 3.61 -0.36
C ILE A 98 12.93 2.39 -1.22
N THR A 99 13.57 1.37 -0.63
CA THR A 99 13.95 0.16 -1.36
C THR A 99 12.82 -0.87 -1.45
N MET A 100 11.74 -0.69 -0.71
CA MET A 100 10.60 -1.60 -0.73
C MET A 100 9.52 -1.11 -1.69
N LEU A 101 8.70 -2.03 -2.17
CA LEU A 101 7.60 -1.76 -3.09
C LEU A 101 8.07 -1.12 -4.41
N GLN A 102 9.16 -1.64 -4.96
CA GLN A 102 9.59 -1.25 -6.30
C GLN A 102 8.58 -1.79 -7.34
N PRO A 103 8.54 -1.23 -8.56
CA PRO A 103 7.60 -1.70 -9.59
C PRO A 103 7.62 -3.21 -9.82
N GLU A 104 8.79 -3.83 -9.79
CA GLU A 104 8.95 -5.28 -9.95
C GLU A 104 8.27 -6.03 -8.80
N ASP A 105 8.43 -5.51 -7.58
CA ASP A 105 7.82 -6.11 -6.38
C ASP A 105 6.30 -6.00 -6.42
N VAL A 106 5.79 -4.87 -6.88
CA VAL A 106 4.34 -4.65 -7.01
C VAL A 106 3.76 -5.62 -8.02
N GLN A 107 4.39 -5.77 -9.19
CA GLN A 107 3.91 -6.67 -10.22
C GLN A 107 3.89 -8.12 -9.73
N ALA A 108 4.96 -8.56 -9.07
CA ALA A 108 5.04 -9.91 -8.51
C ALA A 108 3.96 -10.13 -7.46
N LEU A 109 3.69 -9.14 -6.63
CA LEU A 109 2.63 -9.20 -5.61
C LEU A 109 1.26 -9.34 -6.27
N LEU A 110 0.98 -8.57 -7.31
CA LEU A 110 -0.31 -8.64 -8.02
C LEU A 110 -0.50 -10.00 -8.68
N GLU A 111 0.55 -10.55 -9.29
CA GLU A 111 0.50 -11.90 -9.88
C GLU A 111 0.17 -12.94 -8.81
N SER A 112 0.82 -12.85 -7.66
CA SER A 112 0.57 -13.75 -6.53
C SER A 112 -0.85 -13.61 -6.00
N LYS A 113 -1.37 -12.39 -5.87
CA LYS A 113 -2.73 -12.15 -5.42
C LYS A 113 -3.77 -12.65 -6.40
N ALA A 114 -3.55 -12.44 -7.70
CA ALA A 114 -4.46 -12.96 -8.74
C ALA A 114 -4.52 -14.48 -8.70
N LYS A 115 -3.38 -15.14 -8.55
CA LYS A 115 -3.32 -16.60 -8.43
C LYS A 115 -4.06 -17.07 -7.17
N TYR A 116 -3.85 -16.40 -6.05
CA TYR A 116 -4.51 -16.74 -4.79
C TYR A 116 -6.03 -16.62 -4.92
N ILE A 117 -6.52 -15.54 -5.52
CA ILE A 117 -7.96 -15.34 -5.73
C ILE A 117 -8.53 -16.42 -6.63
N ARG A 118 -7.84 -16.76 -7.74
CA ARG A 118 -8.26 -17.83 -8.65
C ARG A 118 -8.40 -19.17 -7.93
N MET A 119 -7.44 -19.49 -7.07
CA MET A 119 -7.44 -20.75 -6.33
C MET A 119 -8.49 -20.80 -5.22
N ASN A 120 -9.05 -19.66 -4.84
CA ASN A 120 -10.01 -19.55 -3.75
C ASN A 120 -11.28 -18.80 -4.18
N LEU A 121 -11.69 -18.98 -5.45
CA LEU A 121 -12.81 -18.24 -6.03
C LEU A 121 -14.09 -18.27 -5.19
N GLY A 122 -14.43 -19.40 -4.63
CA GLY A 122 -15.65 -19.54 -3.83
C GLY A 122 -15.72 -18.58 -2.65
N LYS A 123 -14.58 -18.31 -2.02
CA LYS A 123 -14.52 -17.38 -0.88
C LYS A 123 -14.71 -15.93 -1.34
N PHE A 124 -14.10 -15.58 -2.48
CA PHE A 124 -14.11 -14.20 -2.96
C PHE A 124 -15.42 -13.83 -3.65
N ILE A 125 -16.03 -14.77 -4.35
CA ILE A 125 -17.31 -14.56 -5.00
C ILE A 125 -18.40 -14.26 -3.96
N LYS A 126 -18.42 -14.98 -2.85
CA LYS A 126 -19.40 -14.75 -1.77
C LYS A 126 -19.28 -13.34 -1.17
N LYS A 127 -18.06 -12.81 -1.07
CA LYS A 127 -17.83 -11.48 -0.52
C LYS A 127 -18.21 -10.36 -1.47
N ASN A 128 -18.25 -10.64 -2.77
CA ASN A 128 -18.49 -9.62 -3.80
C ASN A 128 -19.92 -9.59 -4.34
N ARG A 129 -20.76 -10.42 -3.85
CA ARG A 129 -22.18 -10.43 -4.22
C ARG A 129 -23.04 -9.64 -3.26
#